data_950251017eb25a932e605715bce75c2c
#
_entry.id   950251017eb25a932e605715bce75c2c
#
_cell.length_a   1.000
_cell.length_b   1.000
_cell.length_c   1.000
_cell.angle_alpha   90.00
_cell.angle_beta   90.00
_cell.angle_gamma   90.00
#
_symmetry.space_group_name_H-M   'P 1'
#
loop_
_entity.id
_entity.type
_entity.pdbx_description
1 polymer ?
#
loop_
_entity_poly.entity_id
_entity_poly.type
_entity_poly.pdbx_seq_one_letter_code
_entity_poly.pdbx_strand_id
1 'polypeptide(L)'
;NIPELVRLLALPKYTYPVLGLALGKPDQHPDPKPRLPRDIQFFDDSYNAEPNRILDGIREYDREVQAYYDTRGKDLSERAYSDMTTKKATSTAALEMGFEHARAQGFDLEK
;
A
#
# COMPACT_ATOMS: atom_id res chain seq x y z
N ASN A 1 0.22 12.70 -8.08
CA ASN A 1 1.25 13.71 -8.21
C ASN A 1 1.04 14.81 -7.15
N ILE A 2 1.83 14.79 -6.07
CA ILE A 2 1.68 15.68 -4.91
C ILE A 2 1.90 17.16 -5.28
N PRO A 3 2.97 17.56 -5.99
CA PRO A 3 3.18 18.96 -6.38
C PRO A 3 2.02 19.54 -7.20
N GLU A 4 1.40 18.74 -8.04
CA GLU A 4 0.26 19.18 -8.84
C GLU A 4 -0.99 19.39 -7.98
N LEU A 5 -1.24 18.52 -7.00
CA LEU A 5 -2.33 18.69 -6.03
C LEU A 5 -2.12 19.95 -5.17
N VAL A 6 -0.90 20.19 -4.71
CA VAL A 6 -0.55 21.40 -3.96
C VAL A 6 -0.88 22.65 -4.78
N ARG A 7 -0.49 22.67 -6.06
CA ARG A 7 -0.77 23.80 -6.96
C ARG A 7 -2.27 23.94 -7.26
N LEU A 8 -2.94 22.83 -7.59
CA LEU A 8 -4.36 22.83 -7.97
C LEU A 8 -5.27 23.29 -6.83
N LEU A 9 -4.95 22.85 -5.61
CA LEU A 9 -5.73 23.18 -4.42
C LEU A 9 -5.21 24.44 -3.71
N ALA A 10 -4.18 25.12 -4.27
CA ALA A 10 -3.53 26.29 -3.67
C ALA A 10 -3.19 26.07 -2.19
N LEU A 11 -2.63 24.92 -1.85
CA LEU A 11 -2.34 24.57 -0.46
C LEU A 11 -1.28 25.49 0.12
N PRO A 12 -1.50 26.04 1.33
CA PRO A 12 -0.55 26.89 2.01
C PRO A 12 0.68 26.10 2.49
N LYS A 13 1.73 26.82 2.89
CA LYS A 13 2.90 26.20 3.55
C LYS A 13 2.46 25.38 4.78
N TYR A 14 3.22 24.38 5.09
CA TYR A 14 2.96 23.43 6.18
C TYR A 14 1.67 22.61 6.02
N THR A 15 1.17 22.51 4.81
CA THR A 15 0.05 21.65 4.44
C THR A 15 0.51 20.63 3.40
N TYR A 16 0.23 19.36 3.63
CA TYR A 16 0.66 18.28 2.77
C TYR A 16 -0.49 17.28 2.51
N PRO A 17 -0.81 16.95 1.26
CA PRO A 17 -1.85 15.98 0.96
C PRO A 17 -1.34 14.56 1.24
N VAL A 18 -1.91 13.89 2.22
CA VAL A 18 -1.50 12.54 2.65
C VAL A 18 -2.32 11.46 1.95
N LEU A 19 -3.61 11.69 1.77
CA LEU A 19 -4.56 10.71 1.28
C LEU A 19 -5.63 11.39 0.43
N GLY A 20 -6.00 10.74 -0.68
CA GLY A 20 -7.16 11.11 -1.48
C GLY A 20 -8.22 10.03 -1.42
N LEU A 21 -9.48 10.43 -1.35
CA LEU A 21 -10.64 9.55 -1.42
C LEU A 21 -11.53 9.97 -2.59
N ALA A 22 -11.71 9.06 -3.54
CA ALA A 22 -12.65 9.25 -4.64
C ALA A 22 -13.97 8.54 -4.33
N LEU A 23 -15.08 9.28 -4.42
CA LEU A 23 -16.43 8.76 -4.22
C LEU A 23 -17.21 8.89 -5.52
N GLY A 24 -17.96 7.84 -5.88
CA GLY A 24 -18.77 7.86 -7.10
C GLY A 24 -19.60 6.61 -7.28
N LYS A 25 -20.44 6.60 -8.31
CA LYS A 25 -21.14 5.40 -8.74
C LYS A 25 -20.14 4.48 -9.44
N PRO A 26 -20.00 3.21 -9.02
CA PRO A 26 -19.09 2.28 -9.67
C PRO A 26 -19.58 1.96 -11.09
N ASP A 27 -18.65 1.93 -12.03
CA ASP A 27 -18.85 1.50 -13.42
C ASP A 27 -18.50 0.01 -13.62
N GLN A 28 -17.88 -0.60 -12.62
CA GLN A 28 -17.46 -1.99 -12.62
C GLN A 28 -17.90 -2.69 -11.33
N HIS A 29 -18.13 -3.98 -11.42
CA HIS A 29 -18.42 -4.86 -10.29
C HIS A 29 -17.34 -5.95 -10.17
N PRO A 30 -16.10 -5.58 -9.80
CA PRO A 30 -15.01 -6.54 -9.65
C PRO A 30 -15.25 -7.42 -8.43
N ASP A 31 -14.73 -8.66 -8.50
CA ASP A 31 -14.67 -9.53 -7.34
C ASP A 31 -13.87 -8.88 -6.20
N PRO A 32 -14.24 -9.14 -4.94
CA PRO A 32 -13.51 -8.66 -3.79
C PRO A 32 -12.05 -9.11 -3.85
N LYS A 33 -11.13 -8.14 -3.70
CA LYS A 33 -9.71 -8.48 -3.62
C LYS A 33 -9.42 -9.25 -2.34
N PRO A 34 -8.68 -10.36 -2.39
CA PRO A 34 -8.26 -11.11 -1.22
C PRO A 34 -7.58 -10.23 -0.17
N ARG A 35 -7.66 -10.64 1.08
CA ARG A 35 -7.00 -10.00 2.22
C ARG A 35 -6.13 -11.02 2.94
N LEU A 36 -5.08 -10.55 3.59
CA LEU A 36 -4.29 -11.39 4.49
C LEU A 36 -5.19 -12.06 5.54
N PRO A 37 -4.89 -13.30 5.96
CA PRO A 37 -5.61 -13.96 7.03
C PRO A 37 -5.71 -13.10 8.28
N ARG A 38 -6.90 -13.09 8.91
CA ARG A 38 -7.17 -12.19 10.03
C ARG A 38 -6.29 -12.48 11.24
N ASP A 39 -6.00 -13.73 11.50
CA ASP A 39 -5.21 -14.20 12.63
C ASP A 39 -3.73 -13.81 12.60
N ILE A 40 -3.24 -13.35 11.45
CA ILE A 40 -1.88 -12.79 11.32
C ILE A 40 -1.83 -11.26 11.24
N GLN A 41 -2.99 -10.60 11.28
CA GLN A 41 -3.10 -9.14 11.23
C GLN A 41 -3.66 -8.53 12.51
N PHE A 42 -4.54 -9.24 13.20
CA PHE A 42 -5.27 -8.74 14.35
C PHE A 42 -4.97 -9.61 15.56
N PHE A 43 -4.56 -8.98 16.62
CA PHE A 43 -4.22 -9.61 17.90
C PHE A 43 -5.04 -8.94 18.98
N ASP A 44 -5.69 -9.75 19.83
CA ASP A 44 -6.48 -9.27 20.96
C ASP A 44 -5.58 -9.16 22.19
N ASP A 45 -5.62 -8.03 22.88
CA ASP A 45 -4.91 -7.70 24.12
C ASP A 45 -3.37 -7.73 24.04
N SER A 46 -2.77 -8.64 23.30
CA SER A 46 -1.32 -8.78 23.21
C SER A 46 -0.87 -9.25 21.84
N TYR A 47 0.31 -8.78 21.40
CA TYR A 47 0.96 -9.26 20.18
C TYR A 47 1.63 -10.60 20.44
N ASN A 48 0.94 -11.67 20.14
CA ASN A 48 1.37 -13.06 20.35
C ASN A 48 1.56 -13.81 19.01
N ALA A 49 2.17 -13.14 18.04
CA ALA A 49 2.37 -13.70 16.72
C ALA A 49 3.40 -14.83 16.72
N GLU A 50 2.98 -16.00 16.29
CA GLU A 50 3.87 -17.12 16.00
C GLU A 50 4.53 -16.92 14.61
N PRO A 51 5.88 -16.80 14.53
CA PRO A 51 6.57 -16.48 13.29
C PRO A 51 6.25 -17.45 12.13
N ASN A 52 6.16 -18.74 12.41
CA ASN A 52 5.82 -19.74 11.40
C ASN A 52 4.39 -19.58 10.89
N ARG A 53 3.44 -19.26 11.77
CA ARG A 53 2.05 -19.01 11.37
C ARG A 53 1.94 -17.77 10.47
N ILE A 54 2.69 -16.72 10.77
CA ILE A 54 2.75 -15.51 9.93
C ILE A 54 3.28 -15.87 8.54
N LEU A 55 4.38 -16.61 8.45
CA LEU A 55 4.96 -17.02 7.17
C LEU A 55 3.99 -17.89 6.35
N ASP A 56 3.30 -18.81 6.99
CA ASP A 56 2.32 -19.67 6.32
C ASP A 56 1.11 -18.86 5.84
N GLY A 57 0.62 -17.92 6.63
CA GLY A 57 -0.46 -17.02 6.23
C GLY A 57 -0.08 -16.10 5.06
N ILE A 58 1.17 -15.64 5.00
CA ILE A 58 1.68 -14.90 3.84
C ILE A 58 1.71 -15.80 2.60
N ARG A 59 2.16 -17.04 2.71
CA ARG A 59 2.19 -18.02 1.60
C ARG A 59 0.78 -18.38 1.11
N GLU A 60 -0.19 -18.51 2.02
CA GLU A 60 -1.60 -18.70 1.68
C GLU A 60 -2.09 -17.52 0.86
N TYR A 61 -1.86 -16.31 1.34
CA TYR A 61 -2.27 -15.09 0.67
C TYR A 61 -1.59 -14.86 -0.68
N ASP A 62 -0.32 -15.22 -0.81
CA ASP A 62 0.40 -15.16 -2.10
C ASP A 62 -0.34 -15.99 -3.17
N ARG A 63 -0.77 -17.21 -2.83
CA ARG A 63 -1.53 -18.08 -3.75
C ARG A 63 -2.90 -17.49 -4.12
N GLU A 64 -3.61 -16.94 -3.15
CA GLU A 64 -4.92 -16.30 -3.39
C GLU A 64 -4.78 -15.06 -4.28
N VAL A 65 -3.77 -14.23 -4.03
CA VAL A 65 -3.51 -13.02 -4.82
C VAL A 65 -3.11 -13.37 -6.24
N GLN A 66 -2.27 -14.39 -6.44
CA GLN A 66 -1.91 -14.86 -7.76
C GLN A 66 -3.16 -15.35 -8.53
N ALA A 67 -3.96 -16.21 -7.93
CA ALA A 67 -5.21 -16.69 -8.54
C ALA A 67 -6.17 -15.54 -8.89
N TYR A 68 -6.31 -14.57 -8.00
CA TYR A 68 -7.16 -13.39 -8.23
C TYR A 68 -6.70 -12.56 -9.44
N TYR A 69 -5.39 -12.40 -9.65
CA TYR A 69 -4.88 -11.65 -10.78
C TYR A 69 -4.88 -12.46 -12.08
N ASP A 70 -4.70 -13.78 -12.03
CA ASP A 70 -4.81 -14.67 -13.18
C ASP A 70 -6.20 -14.61 -13.82
N THR A 71 -7.26 -14.58 -13.00
CA THR A 71 -8.65 -14.45 -13.50
C THR A 71 -8.92 -13.13 -14.22
N ARG A 72 -8.08 -12.12 -14.06
CA ARG A 72 -8.22 -10.81 -14.69
C ARG A 72 -7.44 -10.64 -15.99
N GLY A 73 -6.85 -11.72 -16.52
CA GLY A 73 -6.09 -11.69 -17.77
C GLY A 73 -4.88 -10.76 -17.75
N LYS A 74 -4.43 -10.36 -16.55
CA LYS A 74 -3.17 -9.64 -16.38
C LYS A 74 -2.12 -10.68 -16.06
N ASP A 75 -1.12 -10.77 -16.90
CA ASP A 75 0.06 -11.62 -16.68
C ASP A 75 0.85 -11.13 -15.44
N LEU A 76 0.28 -11.38 -14.28
CA LEU A 76 0.79 -11.04 -12.95
C LEU A 76 1.01 -12.29 -12.11
N SER A 77 0.95 -13.46 -12.74
CA SER A 77 1.14 -14.78 -12.10
C SER A 77 2.48 -14.91 -11.35
N GLU A 78 3.48 -14.13 -11.74
CA GLU A 78 4.79 -14.09 -11.08
C GLU A 78 4.85 -13.11 -9.89
N ARG A 79 3.76 -12.39 -9.58
CA ARG A 79 3.76 -11.37 -8.52
C ARG A 79 3.05 -11.85 -7.28
N ALA A 80 3.75 -12.59 -6.46
CA ALA A 80 3.35 -12.81 -5.08
C ALA A 80 3.27 -11.48 -4.32
N TYR A 81 2.37 -11.39 -3.36
CA TYR A 81 2.28 -10.22 -2.47
C TYR A 81 3.58 -9.97 -1.71
N SER A 82 4.23 -11.04 -1.24
CA SER A 82 5.52 -11.01 -0.57
C SER A 82 6.60 -10.36 -1.44
N ASP A 83 6.69 -10.70 -2.73
CA ASP A 83 7.64 -10.11 -3.67
C ASP A 83 7.40 -8.62 -3.91
N MET A 84 6.14 -8.24 -4.09
CA MET A 84 5.76 -6.83 -4.27
C MET A 84 6.08 -6.01 -3.03
N THR A 85 5.83 -6.56 -1.85
CA THR A 85 6.08 -5.88 -0.58
C THR A 85 7.57 -5.74 -0.31
N THR A 86 8.35 -6.78 -0.56
CA THR A 86 9.81 -6.76 -0.43
C THR A 86 10.44 -5.71 -1.36
N LYS A 87 10.02 -5.68 -2.63
CA LYS A 87 10.48 -4.65 -3.57
C LYS A 87 10.17 -3.23 -3.11
N LYS A 88 8.99 -3.00 -2.56
CA LYS A 88 8.60 -1.69 -2.01
C LYS A 88 9.40 -1.34 -0.76
N ALA A 89 9.59 -2.29 0.15
CA ALA A 89 10.34 -2.07 1.38
C ALA A 89 11.82 -1.78 1.15
N THR A 90 12.39 -2.32 0.07
CA THR A 90 13.80 -2.10 -0.30
C THR A 90 14.00 -0.89 -1.20
N SER A 91 12.94 -0.28 -1.72
CA SER A 91 13.00 0.92 -2.56
C SER A 91 12.91 2.18 -1.72
N THR A 92 14.00 2.92 -1.61
CA THR A 92 14.04 4.23 -0.92
C THR A 92 13.49 5.37 -1.78
N ALA A 93 13.47 5.22 -3.10
CA ALA A 93 13.11 6.29 -4.05
C ALA A 93 11.74 6.93 -3.79
N ALA A 94 10.73 6.14 -3.42
CA ALA A 94 9.39 6.67 -3.12
C ALA A 94 9.36 7.47 -1.80
N LEU A 95 10.15 7.05 -0.82
CA LEU A 95 10.30 7.76 0.47
C LEU A 95 11.06 9.07 0.27
N GLU A 96 12.18 9.04 -0.44
CA GLU A 96 12.98 10.23 -0.76
C GLU A 96 12.15 11.28 -1.48
N MET A 97 11.38 10.88 -2.50
CA MET A 97 10.47 11.76 -3.22
C MET A 97 9.38 12.34 -2.28
N GLY A 98 8.86 11.54 -1.36
CA GLY A 98 7.90 12.00 -0.36
C GLY A 98 8.50 13.07 0.56
N PHE A 99 9.71 12.87 1.02
CA PHE A 99 10.43 13.84 1.86
C PHE A 99 10.76 15.13 1.10
N GLU A 100 11.17 15.04 -0.16
CA GLU A 100 11.40 16.23 -1.01
C GLU A 100 10.13 17.08 -1.17
N HIS A 101 9.00 16.44 -1.45
CA HIS A 101 7.73 17.14 -1.56
C HIS A 101 7.29 17.80 -0.23
N ALA A 102 7.51 17.13 0.89
CA ALA A 102 7.19 17.71 2.21
C ALA A 102 8.10 18.90 2.54
N ARG A 103 9.41 18.79 2.26
CA ARG A 103 10.35 19.92 2.41
C ARG A 103 9.97 21.10 1.53
N ALA A 104 9.54 20.86 0.29
CA ALA A 104 9.05 21.90 -0.60
C ALA A 104 7.83 22.66 -0.03
N GLN A 105 7.04 22.01 0.81
CA GLN A 105 5.93 22.62 1.57
C GLN A 105 6.37 23.31 2.88
N GLY A 106 7.66 23.29 3.18
CA GLY A 106 8.22 23.99 4.34
C GLY A 106 8.35 23.15 5.62
N PHE A 107 8.07 21.84 5.54
CA PHE A 107 8.33 20.95 6.67
C PHE A 107 9.84 20.73 6.85
N ASP A 108 10.32 20.97 8.05
CA ASP A 108 11.66 20.59 8.46
C ASP A 108 11.63 19.13 8.91
N LEU A 109 12.24 18.28 8.08
CA LEU A 109 12.34 16.86 8.33
C LEU A 109 13.81 16.54 8.60
N GLU A 110 14.31 16.98 9.74
CA GLU A 110 15.60 16.53 10.22
C GLU A 110 15.56 15.02 10.51
N LYS A 111 16.67 14.35 10.17
CA LYS A 111 16.81 12.90 10.34
C LYS A 111 16.95 12.52 11.80
#